data_22d7797432801c6e88fcb094d5bddb0c
#
_entry.id   22d7797432801c6e88fcb094d5bddb0c
#
_cell.length_a   1.000
_cell.length_b   1.000
_cell.length_c   1.000
_cell.angle_alpha   90.00
_cell.angle_beta   90.00
_cell.angle_gamma   90.00
#
_symmetry.space_group_name_H-M   'P 1'
#
loop_
_entity.id
_entity.type
_entity.pdbx_description
1 polymer ?
#
loop_
_entity_poly.entity_id
_entity_poly.type
_entity_poly.pdbx_seq_one_letter_code
_entity_poly.pdbx_strand_id
1 'polypeptide(L)'
;TEEQAPGKDGGMTEKMSREKAEWSPEWLTIREFVHITPVNLFHKEQEEGEKQPEAEQQLTAEFRRNLHVLVRARFTLETAQENLTLRLTADDHYKLYVESGFVAEGPAPGYPDHYYYNEIPLGKMGAGEHCFGLHLYYQGLINRVYNSGDLRFAFAAELMDAQGCRIPLRFCYERTDAYSGGTIGYDTQFLENFDSRKFPEGWSSAEF
;
A
#
# COMPACT_ATOMS: atom_id res chain seq x y z
N THR A 1 -58.07 19.75 -44.13
CA THR A 1 -58.01 19.12 -42.80
C THR A 1 -56.71 18.33 -42.72
N GLU A 2 -55.69 18.97 -42.18
CA GLU A 2 -54.38 18.36 -41.89
C GLU A 2 -54.40 17.73 -40.50
N GLU A 3 -54.03 16.48 -40.46
CA GLU A 3 -53.93 15.65 -39.28
C GLU A 3 -52.50 15.74 -38.72
N GLN A 4 -52.33 16.37 -37.57
CA GLN A 4 -51.05 16.46 -36.86
C GLN A 4 -50.77 15.15 -36.11
N ALA A 5 -49.63 14.55 -36.40
CA ALA A 5 -49.08 13.40 -35.65
C ALA A 5 -48.50 13.84 -34.30
N PRO A 6 -48.61 13.01 -33.24
CA PRO A 6 -48.08 13.35 -31.91
C PRO A 6 -46.57 13.25 -31.85
N GLY A 7 -45.97 14.24 -31.22
CA GLY A 7 -44.53 14.33 -30.96
C GLY A 7 -44.01 13.18 -30.10
N LYS A 8 -42.88 12.63 -30.51
CA LYS A 8 -42.08 11.70 -29.72
C LYS A 8 -41.33 12.48 -28.63
N ASP A 9 -41.76 12.31 -27.41
CA ASP A 9 -40.97 12.66 -26.25
C ASP A 9 -39.68 11.86 -26.26
N GLY A 10 -38.61 12.50 -26.63
CA GLY A 10 -37.26 12.00 -26.50
C GLY A 10 -36.80 12.11 -25.05
N GLY A 11 -37.05 11.08 -24.25
CA GLY A 11 -36.45 10.98 -22.94
C GLY A 11 -34.94 10.92 -23.08
N MET A 12 -34.30 12.05 -22.81
CA MET A 12 -32.87 12.14 -22.64
C MET A 12 -32.50 11.44 -21.36
N THR A 13 -32.18 10.14 -21.45
CA THR A 13 -31.47 9.44 -20.38
C THR A 13 -30.09 10.04 -20.30
N GLU A 14 -29.93 10.95 -19.35
CA GLU A 14 -28.62 11.45 -18.94
C GLU A 14 -27.80 10.27 -18.43
N LYS A 15 -26.94 9.74 -19.29
CA LYS A 15 -25.88 8.82 -18.89
C LYS A 15 -24.94 9.64 -18.02
N MET A 16 -25.18 9.63 -16.71
CA MET A 16 -24.14 10.02 -15.77
C MET A 16 -22.95 9.10 -15.99
N SER A 17 -21.97 9.55 -16.75
CA SER A 17 -20.66 8.93 -16.76
C SER A 17 -20.08 9.12 -15.35
N ARG A 18 -20.20 8.10 -14.49
CA ARG A 18 -19.45 8.09 -13.25
C ARG A 18 -17.99 8.00 -13.64
N GLU A 19 -17.28 9.10 -13.53
CA GLU A 19 -15.83 9.09 -13.65
C GLU A 19 -15.30 8.12 -12.59
N LYS A 20 -14.41 7.22 -13.01
CA LYS A 20 -13.71 6.34 -12.06
C LYS A 20 -13.02 7.24 -11.06
N ALA A 21 -13.17 6.94 -9.77
CA ALA A 21 -12.48 7.69 -8.72
C ALA A 21 -10.98 7.71 -9.03
N GLU A 22 -10.43 8.92 -9.12
CA GLU A 22 -9.01 9.13 -9.32
C GLU A 22 -8.22 8.53 -8.14
N TRP A 23 -7.00 8.05 -8.39
CA TRP A 23 -6.10 7.60 -7.33
C TRP A 23 -5.76 8.80 -6.44
N SER A 24 -6.31 8.82 -5.24
CA SER A 24 -6.08 9.87 -4.25
C SER A 24 -6.08 9.24 -2.86
N PRO A 25 -5.05 8.42 -2.57
CA PRO A 25 -5.03 7.64 -1.35
C PRO A 25 -4.66 8.47 -0.13
N GLU A 26 -5.13 8.01 1.02
CA GLU A 26 -4.55 8.36 2.29
C GLU A 26 -3.30 7.50 2.53
N TRP A 27 -2.16 8.15 2.77
CA TRP A 27 -0.93 7.48 3.13
C TRP A 27 -0.93 7.13 4.62
N LEU A 28 -0.72 5.85 4.90
CA LEU A 28 -0.70 5.29 6.24
C LEU A 28 0.71 4.87 6.63
N THR A 29 1.06 5.07 7.89
CA THR A 29 2.34 4.64 8.44
C THR A 29 2.18 4.06 9.84
N ILE A 30 3.22 3.44 10.36
CA ILE A 30 3.28 2.97 11.73
C ILE A 30 3.72 4.10 12.67
N ARG A 31 3.42 3.92 13.96
CA ARG A 31 3.64 4.94 14.99
C ARG A 31 5.06 5.50 15.02
N GLU A 32 6.04 4.66 14.79
CA GLU A 32 7.46 5.00 14.82
C GLU A 32 7.91 5.96 13.72
N PHE A 33 7.10 6.09 12.66
CA PHE A 33 7.39 6.95 11.51
C PHE A 33 6.53 8.22 11.42
N VAL A 34 5.53 8.38 12.28
CA VAL A 34 4.58 9.52 12.21
C VAL A 34 5.28 10.89 12.31
N HIS A 35 6.37 10.97 13.06
CA HIS A 35 7.08 12.24 13.31
C HIS A 35 8.40 12.35 12.57
N ILE A 36 8.67 11.47 11.60
CA ILE A 36 9.89 11.55 10.82
C ILE A 36 9.75 12.60 9.74
N THR A 37 10.65 13.56 9.76
CA THR A 37 10.75 14.55 8.69
C THR A 37 11.35 13.86 7.46
N PRO A 38 10.70 13.96 6.28
CA PRO A 38 11.25 13.39 5.06
C PRO A 38 12.58 14.05 4.72
N VAL A 39 13.55 13.23 4.31
CA VAL A 39 14.86 13.70 3.85
C VAL A 39 15.11 13.14 2.46
N ASN A 40 15.31 14.00 1.50
CA ASN A 40 15.71 13.56 0.16
C ASN A 40 17.23 13.30 0.15
N LEU A 41 17.60 12.01 0.11
CA LEU A 41 18.97 11.57 0.17
C LEU A 41 19.64 11.40 -1.20
N PHE A 42 18.85 11.41 -2.29
CA PHE A 42 19.38 11.27 -3.64
C PHE A 42 19.88 12.60 -4.23
N HIS A 43 19.28 13.69 -3.84
CA HIS A 43 19.68 15.03 -4.27
C HIS A 43 20.59 15.64 -3.22
N LYS A 44 21.84 15.21 -3.21
CA LYS A 44 22.91 15.87 -2.46
C LYS A 44 23.35 17.20 -3.10
N GLU A 45 22.45 17.98 -3.60
CA GLU A 45 22.68 19.41 -3.72
C GLU A 45 22.42 20.03 -2.34
N GLN A 46 23.24 19.61 -1.38
CA GLN A 46 23.37 20.30 -0.13
C GLN A 46 24.12 21.60 -0.46
N GLU A 47 23.47 22.72 -0.32
CA GLU A 47 24.17 23.97 -0.16
C GLU A 47 25.20 23.78 0.95
N GLU A 48 26.47 24.14 0.69
CA GLU A 48 27.57 24.03 1.64
C GLU A 48 27.16 24.72 2.95
N GLY A 49 26.78 24.00 3.97
CA GLY A 49 26.45 24.54 5.30
C GLY A 49 25.37 23.75 6.07
N GLU A 50 24.46 23.04 5.43
CA GLU A 50 23.41 22.28 6.12
C GLU A 50 23.80 20.80 6.29
N LYS A 51 24.67 20.53 7.26
CA LYS A 51 24.74 19.19 7.83
C LYS A 51 23.44 18.97 8.60
N GLN A 52 22.62 18.02 8.18
CA GLN A 52 21.49 17.54 8.98
C GLN A 52 21.96 16.36 9.87
N PRO A 53 22.49 16.63 11.08
CA PRO A 53 22.93 15.55 11.99
C PRO A 53 21.81 14.60 12.37
N GLU A 54 20.59 15.09 12.39
CA GLU A 54 19.38 14.31 12.67
C GLU A 54 19.07 13.28 11.56
N ALA A 55 19.34 13.62 10.30
CA ALA A 55 19.11 12.71 9.19
C ALA A 55 20.07 11.50 9.24
N GLU A 56 21.33 11.72 9.57
CA GLU A 56 22.30 10.63 9.75
C GLU A 56 21.93 9.75 10.96
N GLN A 57 21.47 10.34 12.06
CA GLN A 57 20.98 9.57 13.23
C GLN A 57 19.69 8.81 12.90
N GLN A 58 18.83 9.36 12.08
CA GLN A 58 17.62 8.68 11.61
C GLN A 58 17.96 7.50 10.69
N LEU A 59 18.94 7.65 9.81
CA LEU A 59 19.46 6.59 8.93
C LEU A 59 20.09 5.43 9.71
N THR A 60 20.78 5.71 10.79
CA THR A 60 21.53 4.72 11.57
C THR A 60 20.70 4.04 12.64
N ALA A 61 19.47 4.49 12.89
CA ALA A 61 18.61 3.89 13.89
C ALA A 61 18.22 2.44 13.48
N GLU A 62 18.76 1.48 14.20
CA GLU A 62 18.63 0.04 13.92
C GLU A 62 17.17 -0.41 13.77
N PHE A 63 16.26 0.18 14.55
CA PHE A 63 14.83 -0.15 14.50
C PHE A 63 14.11 0.32 13.22
N ARG A 64 14.76 1.09 12.37
CA ARG A 64 14.23 1.60 11.09
C ARG A 64 14.80 0.90 9.87
N ARG A 65 15.61 -0.13 10.07
CA ARG A 65 16.22 -0.91 9.01
C ARG A 65 15.69 -2.33 9.03
N ASN A 66 15.63 -2.94 7.85
CA ASN A 66 15.14 -4.31 7.71
C ASN A 66 13.81 -4.51 8.45
N LEU A 67 12.89 -3.57 8.27
CA LEU A 67 11.63 -3.55 8.99
C LEU A 67 10.58 -4.40 8.27
N HIS A 68 9.98 -5.31 9.01
CA HIS A 68 8.87 -6.12 8.53
C HIS A 68 7.62 -5.83 9.36
N VAL A 69 6.56 -5.43 8.67
CA VAL A 69 5.28 -5.07 9.31
C VAL A 69 4.16 -5.88 8.69
N LEU A 70 3.37 -6.51 9.55
CA LEU A 70 2.16 -7.20 9.16
C LEU A 70 0.98 -6.27 9.37
N VAL A 71 0.29 -5.93 8.29
CA VAL A 71 -0.90 -5.08 8.32
C VAL A 71 -2.11 -5.91 7.95
N ARG A 72 -3.17 -5.78 8.73
CA ARG A 72 -4.47 -6.38 8.42
C ARG A 72 -5.45 -5.28 8.04
N ALA A 73 -6.08 -5.43 6.89
CA ALA A 73 -7.15 -4.56 6.41
C ALA A 73 -8.46 -5.32 6.43
N ARG A 74 -9.36 -4.90 7.31
CA ARG A 74 -10.70 -5.48 7.44
C ARG A 74 -11.74 -4.61 6.76
N PHE A 75 -12.70 -5.26 6.12
CA PHE A 75 -13.82 -4.60 5.48
C PHE A 75 -15.06 -5.50 5.51
N THR A 76 -16.22 -4.88 5.36
CA THR A 76 -17.50 -5.59 5.35
C THR A 76 -18.19 -5.36 4.01
N LEU A 77 -18.69 -6.42 3.41
CA LEU A 77 -19.55 -6.36 2.24
C LEU A 77 -20.99 -6.66 2.66
N GLU A 78 -21.91 -5.70 2.48
CA GLU A 78 -23.32 -5.91 2.78
C GLU A 78 -23.96 -6.93 1.83
N THR A 79 -23.51 -6.99 0.59
CA THR A 79 -23.92 -7.93 -0.44
C THR A 79 -22.70 -8.47 -1.16
N ALA A 80 -22.86 -9.63 -1.81
CA ALA A 80 -21.80 -10.19 -2.66
C ALA A 80 -21.43 -9.16 -3.74
N GLN A 81 -20.15 -8.97 -3.93
CA GLN A 81 -19.57 -8.08 -4.93
C GLN A 81 -18.79 -8.88 -5.97
N GLU A 82 -18.86 -8.41 -7.21
CA GLU A 82 -18.06 -8.94 -8.31
C GLU A 82 -17.11 -7.84 -8.79
N ASN A 83 -15.96 -8.22 -9.29
CA ASN A 83 -14.97 -7.30 -9.84
C ASN A 83 -14.45 -6.25 -8.83
N LEU A 84 -14.25 -6.66 -7.59
CA LEU A 84 -13.51 -5.86 -6.62
C LEU A 84 -12.09 -5.63 -7.10
N THR A 85 -11.60 -4.41 -6.94
CA THR A 85 -10.23 -4.04 -7.29
C THR A 85 -9.56 -3.37 -6.10
N LEU A 86 -8.43 -3.91 -5.68
CA LEU A 86 -7.56 -3.27 -4.69
C LEU A 86 -6.48 -2.47 -5.41
N ARG A 87 -6.41 -1.17 -5.14
CA ARG A 87 -5.28 -0.31 -5.50
C ARG A 87 -4.33 -0.26 -4.34
N LEU A 88 -3.06 -0.55 -4.58
CA LEU A 88 -2.09 -0.74 -3.51
C LEU A 88 -0.71 -0.25 -3.90
N THR A 89 -0.06 0.45 -2.99
CA THR A 89 1.36 0.78 -3.05
C THR A 89 1.98 0.75 -1.65
N ALA A 90 3.27 0.65 -1.57
CA ALA A 90 4.02 0.70 -0.32
C ALA A 90 5.46 1.17 -0.58
N ASP A 91 6.09 1.68 0.44
CA ASP A 91 7.49 1.99 0.50
C ASP A 91 8.16 1.03 1.51
N ASP A 92 9.03 0.10 1.13
CA ASP A 92 9.60 -0.17 -0.22
C ASP A 92 8.77 -1.21 -0.98
N HIS A 93 8.27 -2.24 -0.28
CA HIS A 93 7.70 -3.44 -0.88
C HIS A 93 6.55 -4.02 -0.05
N TYR A 94 5.60 -4.66 -0.72
CA TYR A 94 4.54 -5.42 -0.07
C TYR A 94 4.38 -6.83 -0.67
N LYS A 95 3.89 -7.75 0.18
CA LYS A 95 3.26 -9.00 -0.25
C LYS A 95 1.81 -8.97 0.22
N LEU A 96 0.87 -9.20 -0.70
CA LEU A 96 -0.56 -9.21 -0.45
C LEU A 96 -1.07 -10.63 -0.27
N TYR A 97 -1.85 -10.83 0.77
CA TYR A 97 -2.56 -12.07 1.08
C TYR A 97 -4.07 -11.77 1.20
N VAL A 98 -4.90 -12.58 0.57
CA VAL A 98 -6.36 -12.53 0.70
C VAL A 98 -6.84 -13.87 1.21
N GLU A 99 -7.58 -13.88 2.32
CA GLU A 99 -8.02 -15.11 3.00
C GLU A 99 -6.86 -16.11 3.19
N SER A 100 -5.72 -15.63 3.66
CA SER A 100 -4.46 -16.35 3.83
C SER A 100 -3.75 -16.84 2.57
N GLY A 101 -4.33 -16.66 1.39
CA GLY A 101 -3.69 -16.97 0.11
C GLY A 101 -2.81 -15.84 -0.39
N PHE A 102 -1.58 -16.13 -0.82
CA PHE A 102 -0.73 -15.15 -1.51
C PHE A 102 -1.35 -14.76 -2.86
N VAL A 103 -1.43 -13.46 -3.13
CA VAL A 103 -2.08 -12.91 -4.34
C VAL A 103 -1.12 -12.15 -5.21
N ALA A 104 -0.33 -11.24 -4.64
CA ALA A 104 0.53 -10.34 -5.38
C ALA A 104 1.67 -9.80 -4.52
N GLU A 105 2.67 -9.26 -5.18
CA GLU A 105 3.74 -8.47 -4.56
C GLU A 105 4.05 -7.23 -5.40
N GLY A 106 4.64 -6.23 -4.78
CA GLY A 106 5.01 -4.96 -5.41
C GLY A 106 5.29 -3.87 -4.38
N PRO A 107 5.28 -2.61 -4.78
CA PRO A 107 5.21 -2.12 -6.15
C PRO A 107 6.54 -2.31 -6.90
N ALA A 108 6.57 -1.97 -8.19
CA ALA A 108 7.85 -1.74 -8.86
C ALA A 108 8.54 -0.51 -8.25
N PRO A 109 9.89 -0.50 -8.17
CA PRO A 109 10.62 0.67 -7.70
C PRO A 109 10.26 1.93 -8.49
N GLY A 110 10.01 3.03 -7.80
CA GLY A 110 9.65 4.32 -8.38
C GLY A 110 10.37 5.45 -7.65
N TYR A 111 10.01 6.71 -7.85
CA TYR A 111 10.54 7.87 -7.15
C TYR A 111 9.48 8.44 -6.20
N PRO A 112 9.84 9.19 -5.17
CA PRO A 112 8.87 9.75 -4.23
C PRO A 112 7.77 10.59 -4.88
N ASP A 113 8.09 11.27 -5.97
CA ASP A 113 7.18 12.10 -6.77
C ASP A 113 6.56 11.34 -7.98
N HIS A 114 7.08 10.15 -8.31
CA HIS A 114 6.64 9.30 -9.42
C HIS A 114 6.69 7.83 -9.00
N TYR A 115 5.87 7.43 -8.05
CA TYR A 115 5.77 6.06 -7.58
C TYR A 115 4.72 5.25 -8.35
N TYR A 116 4.88 3.94 -8.34
CA TYR A 116 3.92 3.01 -8.93
C TYR A 116 2.91 2.53 -7.89
N TYR A 117 1.69 2.31 -8.32
CA TYR A 117 0.72 1.50 -7.59
C TYR A 117 0.19 0.38 -8.47
N ASN A 118 -0.29 -0.68 -7.86
CA ASN A 118 -0.86 -1.81 -8.56
C ASN A 118 -2.39 -1.78 -8.45
N GLU A 119 -3.10 -2.05 -9.54
CA GLU A 119 -4.52 -2.37 -9.53
C GLU A 119 -4.66 -3.90 -9.58
N ILE A 120 -5.11 -4.48 -8.47
CA ILE A 120 -5.16 -5.92 -8.25
C ILE A 120 -6.62 -6.37 -8.24
N PRO A 121 -7.07 -7.13 -9.24
CA PRO A 121 -8.43 -7.66 -9.23
C PRO A 121 -8.55 -8.75 -8.15
N LEU A 122 -9.49 -8.56 -7.22
CA LEU A 122 -9.81 -9.54 -6.18
C LEU A 122 -10.94 -10.49 -6.61
N GLY A 123 -11.61 -10.18 -7.73
CA GLY A 123 -12.68 -11.00 -8.27
C GLY A 123 -13.97 -10.90 -7.45
N LYS A 124 -14.62 -12.05 -7.26
CA LYS A 124 -15.90 -12.15 -6.54
C LYS A 124 -15.67 -12.46 -5.07
N MET A 125 -16.33 -11.69 -4.20
CA MET A 125 -16.37 -11.94 -2.76
C MET A 125 -17.82 -11.94 -2.27
N GLY A 126 -18.14 -12.84 -1.33
CA GLY A 126 -19.47 -12.95 -0.73
C GLY A 126 -19.81 -11.76 0.19
N ALA A 127 -21.04 -11.70 0.66
CA ALA A 127 -21.40 -10.81 1.76
C ALA A 127 -20.73 -11.29 3.06
N GLY A 128 -20.37 -10.35 3.93
CA GLY A 128 -19.78 -10.64 5.24
C GLY A 128 -18.51 -9.85 5.53
N GLU A 129 -17.84 -10.24 6.61
CA GLU A 129 -16.55 -9.69 7.02
C GLU A 129 -15.41 -10.37 6.23
N HIS A 130 -14.49 -9.55 5.78
CA HIS A 130 -13.32 -9.97 5.02
C HIS A 130 -12.05 -9.34 5.57
N CYS A 131 -10.93 -9.99 5.27
CA CYS A 131 -9.61 -9.47 5.60
C CYS A 131 -8.64 -9.72 4.46
N PHE A 132 -7.81 -8.73 4.16
CA PHE A 132 -6.56 -8.99 3.47
C PHE A 132 -5.38 -8.57 4.34
N GLY A 133 -4.28 -9.28 4.18
CA GLY A 133 -3.03 -9.04 4.89
C GLY A 133 -1.98 -8.44 3.97
N LEU A 134 -1.25 -7.44 4.48
CA LEU A 134 -0.07 -6.90 3.82
C LEU A 134 1.15 -7.20 4.67
N HIS A 135 2.09 -7.96 4.14
CA HIS A 135 3.42 -8.02 4.71
C HIS A 135 4.25 -6.95 4.04
N LEU A 136 4.46 -5.85 4.74
CA LEU A 136 5.23 -4.71 4.28
C LEU A 136 6.70 -4.91 4.67
N TYR A 137 7.58 -4.59 3.74
CA TYR A 137 9.02 -4.59 3.96
C TYR A 137 9.60 -3.23 3.65
N TYR A 138 10.33 -2.69 4.61
CA TYR A 138 11.07 -1.45 4.48
C TYR A 138 12.54 -1.70 4.75
N GLN A 139 13.36 -1.44 3.74
CA GLN A 139 14.79 -1.72 3.82
C GLN A 139 15.52 -0.71 4.70
N GLY A 140 15.15 0.56 4.61
CA GLY A 140 15.80 1.63 5.37
C GLY A 140 17.26 1.85 5.00
N LEU A 141 17.65 1.46 3.77
CA LEU A 141 18.97 1.71 3.20
C LEU A 141 18.82 2.56 1.95
N ILE A 142 19.76 3.47 1.78
CA ILE A 142 19.81 4.27 0.56
C ILE A 142 20.62 3.49 -0.47
N ASN A 143 19.93 2.96 -1.45
CA ASN A 143 20.58 2.30 -2.55
C ASN A 143 19.85 2.62 -3.87
N ARG A 144 20.41 2.12 -4.98
CA ARG A 144 19.86 2.39 -6.32
C ARG A 144 18.69 1.48 -6.72
N VAL A 145 18.29 0.58 -5.85
CA VAL A 145 17.28 -0.46 -6.14
C VAL A 145 15.92 -0.11 -5.54
N TYR A 146 15.91 0.53 -4.36
CA TYR A 146 14.69 0.91 -3.65
C TYR A 146 14.63 2.42 -3.45
N ASN A 147 13.43 2.95 -3.42
CA ASN A 147 13.22 4.39 -3.41
C ASN A 147 12.84 4.97 -2.06
N SER A 148 13.18 4.31 -0.99
CA SER A 148 13.09 4.88 0.36
C SER A 148 14.06 6.04 0.59
N GLY A 149 14.34 6.79 -0.48
CA GLY A 149 15.28 7.90 -0.46
C GLY A 149 14.89 9.08 0.41
N ASP A 150 13.67 9.11 0.91
CA ASP A 150 13.18 10.14 1.83
C ASP A 150 13.06 9.65 3.28
N LEU A 151 13.47 8.41 3.56
CA LEU A 151 13.45 7.77 4.88
C LEU A 151 12.05 7.62 5.50
N ARG A 152 11.00 7.68 4.72
CA ARG A 152 9.64 7.42 5.18
C ARG A 152 9.26 5.98 4.91
N PHE A 153 8.59 5.39 5.87
CA PHE A 153 7.87 4.14 5.68
C PHE A 153 6.38 4.45 5.63
N ALA A 154 5.74 4.08 4.54
CA ALA A 154 4.31 4.25 4.37
C ALA A 154 3.74 3.26 3.37
N PHE A 155 2.43 3.11 3.38
CA PHE A 155 1.67 2.41 2.36
C PHE A 155 0.35 3.12 2.10
N ALA A 156 -0.28 2.82 0.98
CA ALA A 156 -1.60 3.33 0.65
C ALA A 156 -2.44 2.24 -0.03
N ALA A 157 -3.69 2.12 0.36
CA ALA A 157 -4.61 1.12 -0.18
C ALA A 157 -6.01 1.68 -0.35
N GLU A 158 -6.64 1.40 -1.49
CA GLU A 158 -8.04 1.72 -1.79
C GLU A 158 -8.73 0.48 -2.34
N LEU A 159 -9.81 0.05 -1.70
CA LEU A 159 -10.66 -1.02 -2.21
C LEU A 159 -11.83 -0.41 -2.96
N MET A 160 -12.02 -0.84 -4.20
CA MET A 160 -13.02 -0.31 -5.13
C MET A 160 -14.02 -1.39 -5.51
N ASP A 161 -15.30 -1.03 -5.57
CA ASP A 161 -16.32 -1.87 -6.17
C ASP A 161 -16.32 -1.78 -7.72
N ALA A 162 -17.18 -2.56 -8.37
CA ALA A 162 -17.32 -2.56 -9.83
C ALA A 162 -17.80 -1.20 -10.40
N GLN A 163 -18.39 -0.34 -9.58
CA GLN A 163 -18.86 0.99 -9.94
C GLN A 163 -17.78 2.07 -9.72
N GLY A 164 -16.62 1.68 -9.15
CA GLY A 164 -15.56 2.60 -8.78
C GLY A 164 -15.82 3.37 -7.48
N CYS A 165 -16.72 2.90 -6.62
CA CYS A 165 -16.93 3.45 -5.31
C CYS A 165 -15.95 2.83 -4.32
N ARG A 166 -15.43 3.64 -3.39
CA ARG A 166 -14.52 3.17 -2.35
C ARG A 166 -15.27 2.39 -1.27
N ILE A 167 -14.72 1.24 -0.91
CA ILE A 167 -15.17 0.44 0.24
C ILE A 167 -14.25 0.78 1.41
N PRO A 168 -14.80 1.17 2.57
CA PRO A 168 -14.01 1.55 3.73
C PRO A 168 -13.15 0.40 4.24
N LEU A 169 -11.88 0.68 4.53
CA LEU A 169 -10.92 -0.25 5.11
C LEU A 169 -10.58 0.17 6.53
N ARG A 170 -10.48 -0.81 7.44
CA ARG A 170 -9.99 -0.63 8.82
C ARG A 170 -8.68 -1.36 8.99
N PHE A 171 -7.65 -0.62 9.35
CA PHE A 171 -6.29 -1.16 9.45
C PHE A 171 -5.87 -1.38 10.90
N CYS A 172 -5.16 -2.47 11.13
CA CYS A 172 -4.32 -2.66 12.29
C CYS A 172 -2.98 -3.26 11.84
N TYR A 173 -1.95 -3.08 12.63
CA TYR A 173 -0.62 -3.57 12.30
C TYR A 173 0.13 -4.11 13.50
N GLU A 174 1.13 -4.94 13.22
CA GLU A 174 2.13 -5.39 14.17
C GLU A 174 3.48 -5.54 13.47
N ARG A 175 4.55 -5.17 14.15
CA ARG A 175 5.90 -5.45 13.68
C ARG A 175 6.25 -6.90 13.99
N THR A 176 6.92 -7.57 13.06
CA THR A 176 7.41 -8.92 13.31
C THR A 176 8.93 -8.94 13.42
N ASP A 177 9.43 -9.69 14.39
CA ASP A 177 10.85 -9.99 14.58
C ASP A 177 11.23 -11.39 14.04
N ALA A 178 10.34 -11.99 13.25
CA ALA A 178 10.58 -13.25 12.57
C ALA A 178 11.70 -13.17 11.53
N TYR A 179 11.97 -11.97 11.04
CA TYR A 179 13.01 -11.72 10.05
C TYR A 179 14.21 -11.07 10.72
N SER A 180 15.39 -11.60 10.44
CA SER A 180 16.65 -11.06 10.92
C SER A 180 17.71 -11.22 9.84
N GLY A 181 18.79 -10.49 9.93
CA GLY A 181 19.92 -10.63 9.03
C GLY A 181 20.83 -9.42 9.05
N GLY A 182 22.06 -9.62 8.59
CA GLY A 182 22.99 -8.56 8.31
C GLY A 182 22.93 -8.16 6.84
N THR A 183 23.55 -7.06 6.51
CA THR A 183 23.74 -6.62 5.13
C THR A 183 24.80 -7.45 4.41
N ILE A 184 24.69 -7.53 3.10
CA ILE A 184 25.72 -8.12 2.24
C ILE A 184 26.28 -7.10 1.26
N GLY A 185 27.53 -7.32 0.91
CA GLY A 185 28.24 -6.41 -0.01
C GLY A 185 28.26 -5.01 0.57
N TYR A 186 28.40 -4.01 -0.15
CA TYR A 186 28.46 -2.61 0.26
C TYR A 186 27.19 -2.05 0.97
N ASP A 187 26.61 -2.83 1.88
CA ASP A 187 25.35 -2.50 2.59
C ASP A 187 24.18 -2.19 1.64
N THR A 188 24.09 -2.93 0.54
CA THR A 188 23.10 -2.65 -0.50
C THR A 188 21.75 -3.32 -0.25
N GLN A 189 21.72 -4.41 0.50
CA GLN A 189 20.50 -5.13 0.88
C GLN A 189 20.73 -6.04 2.09
N PHE A 190 19.64 -6.43 2.75
CA PHE A 190 19.68 -7.38 3.85
C PHE A 190 19.57 -8.83 3.35
N LEU A 191 20.23 -9.74 4.08
CA LEU A 191 19.95 -11.17 3.98
C LEU A 191 18.66 -11.48 4.73
N GLU A 192 17.84 -12.34 4.17
CA GLU A 192 16.66 -12.86 4.86
C GLU A 192 17.01 -14.11 5.67
N ASN A 193 16.90 -14.01 7.00
CA ASN A 193 16.85 -15.14 7.91
C ASN A 193 15.47 -15.15 8.53
N PHE A 194 14.68 -16.19 8.24
CA PHE A 194 13.30 -16.30 8.68
C PHE A 194 13.16 -17.36 9.77
N ASP A 195 12.62 -16.96 10.93
CA ASP A 195 12.22 -17.85 12.02
C ASP A 195 10.70 -18.01 12.07
N SER A 196 10.19 -19.08 11.48
CA SER A 196 8.75 -19.35 11.40
C SER A 196 8.05 -19.47 12.75
N ARG A 197 8.77 -19.75 13.84
CA ARG A 197 8.19 -19.83 15.19
C ARG A 197 7.74 -18.47 15.73
N LYS A 198 8.28 -17.40 15.17
CA LYS A 198 7.97 -16.01 15.52
C LYS A 198 6.95 -15.38 14.59
N PHE A 199 6.59 -16.06 13.51
CA PHE A 199 5.65 -15.54 12.53
C PHE A 199 4.24 -16.05 12.83
N PRO A 200 3.25 -15.17 13.03
CA PRO A 200 1.91 -15.60 13.44
C PRO A 200 1.22 -16.35 12.30
N GLU A 201 0.87 -17.61 12.55
CA GLU A 201 0.14 -18.43 11.59
C GLU A 201 -1.29 -17.88 11.40
N GLY A 202 -1.77 -17.83 10.16
CA GLY A 202 -3.13 -17.39 9.85
C GLY A 202 -3.38 -15.88 10.01
N TRP A 203 -2.36 -15.08 10.26
CA TRP A 203 -2.48 -13.64 10.55
C TRP A 203 -3.29 -12.84 9.52
N SER A 204 -3.34 -13.29 8.27
CA SER A 204 -4.04 -12.61 7.18
C SER A 204 -5.46 -13.12 6.92
N SER A 205 -5.97 -14.02 7.76
CA SER A 205 -7.36 -14.48 7.67
C SER A 205 -8.33 -13.56 8.43
N ALA A 206 -9.60 -13.59 8.06
CA ALA A 206 -10.63 -12.83 8.76
C ALA A 206 -10.83 -13.31 10.22
N GLU A 207 -10.55 -14.58 10.50
CA GLU A 207 -10.78 -15.24 11.77
C GLU A 207 -9.67 -15.00 12.82
N PHE A 208 -8.51 -14.48 12.42
CA PHE A 208 -7.36 -14.24 13.31
C PHE A 208 -7.61 -13.18 14.38
#